data_df6a335289a9eb39f2248bab78ac2c0c
#
_entry.id   df6a335289a9eb39f2248bab78ac2c0c
#
_cell.length_a   1.000
_cell.length_b   1.000
_cell.length_c   1.000
_cell.angle_alpha   90.00
_cell.angle_beta   90.00
_cell.angle_gamma   90.00
#
_symmetry.space_group_name_H-M   'P 1'
#
loop_
_entity.id
_entity.type
_entity.pdbx_description
1 polymer ?
#
loop_
_entity_poly.entity_id
_entity_poly.type
_entity_poly.pdbx_seq_one_letter_code
_entity_poly.pdbx_strand_id
1 'polypeptide(L)'
;NVAFLLPLHGKIKRMESLRNTYKILLKERTSAIRRGLLDTIDTRARLIAIKGSRGVGKTNFLLAFCKEYYMNDPSCLYVNINNLFFAMEGLFNFVERFYKLGGKVLLLDQIHKYPNWDKELRDAYDRFPDLQIVFTASSILRIKSNKYLHGIVEMYNLSGLSFREFLELETGYKFPVYSFEEIVESHEEIVDDILEKVRPLAFFNNYLKYGYYPIYLEEKSHIDYLLKNINLTLEFDIPYNNQIELKYLTKLKQL
;
A
#
# COMPACT_ATOMS: atom_id res chain seq x y z
N ASN A 1 -37.61 22.90 -4.66
CA ASN A 1 -36.32 22.47 -5.27
C ASN A 1 -35.07 22.72 -4.42
N VAL A 2 -35.18 23.31 -3.24
CA VAL A 2 -34.03 23.56 -2.32
C VAL A 2 -33.67 22.30 -1.50
N ALA A 3 -34.63 21.43 -1.21
CA ALA A 3 -34.42 20.21 -0.42
C ALA A 3 -33.55 19.14 -1.10
N PHE A 4 -33.41 19.17 -2.44
CA PHE A 4 -32.58 18.25 -3.20
C PHE A 4 -31.11 18.71 -3.32
N LEU A 5 -30.83 19.99 -3.12
CA LEU A 5 -29.49 20.60 -3.25
C LEU A 5 -28.64 20.44 -1.97
N LEU A 6 -29.26 20.38 -0.79
CA LEU A 6 -28.56 20.25 0.50
C LEU A 6 -27.77 18.93 0.64
N PRO A 7 -28.30 17.75 0.25
CA PRO A 7 -27.53 16.51 0.31
C PRO A 7 -26.39 16.48 -0.71
N LEU A 8 -26.56 17.09 -1.88
CA LEU A 8 -25.52 17.15 -2.94
C LEU A 8 -24.35 18.04 -2.52
N HIS A 9 -24.64 19.20 -1.93
CA HIS A 9 -23.62 20.14 -1.45
C HIS A 9 -22.75 19.54 -0.34
N GLY A 10 -23.36 18.80 0.59
CA GLY A 10 -22.64 18.08 1.64
C GLY A 10 -21.72 16.97 1.08
N LYS A 11 -22.15 16.26 0.03
CA LYS A 11 -21.39 15.19 -0.61
C LYS A 11 -20.20 15.74 -1.43
N ILE A 12 -20.35 16.87 -2.11
CA ILE A 12 -19.27 17.56 -2.84
C ILE A 12 -18.22 18.06 -1.84
N LYS A 13 -18.63 18.73 -0.77
CA LYS A 13 -17.74 19.24 0.28
C LYS A 13 -16.90 18.14 0.94
N ARG A 14 -17.46 16.94 1.08
CA ARG A 14 -16.74 15.76 1.60
C ARG A 14 -15.69 15.24 0.62
N MET A 15 -15.97 15.21 -0.68
CA MET A 15 -14.98 14.83 -1.69
C MET A 15 -13.81 15.81 -1.71
N GLU A 16 -14.07 17.10 -1.59
CA GLU A 16 -13.04 18.15 -1.46
C GLU A 16 -12.19 17.95 -0.19
N SER A 17 -12.80 17.59 0.93
CA SER A 17 -12.07 17.26 2.16
C SER A 17 -11.11 16.07 1.97
N LEU A 18 -11.55 15.01 1.30
CA LEU A 18 -10.68 13.86 0.99
C LEU A 18 -9.54 14.27 0.05
N ARG A 19 -9.80 15.11 -0.95
CA ARG A 19 -8.75 15.66 -1.85
C ARG A 19 -7.74 16.52 -1.10
N ASN A 20 -8.19 17.32 -0.14
CA ASN A 20 -7.29 18.14 0.69
C ASN A 20 -6.41 17.25 1.58
N THR A 21 -6.98 16.27 2.25
CA THR A 21 -6.22 15.26 3.03
C THR A 21 -5.19 14.55 2.16
N TYR A 22 -5.56 14.14 0.97
CA TYR A 22 -4.65 13.52 0.01
C TYR A 22 -3.49 14.44 -0.38
N LYS A 23 -3.76 15.71 -0.69
CA LYS A 23 -2.71 16.71 -1.02
C LYS A 23 -1.73 16.93 0.14
N ILE A 24 -2.23 16.95 1.38
CA ILE A 24 -1.39 17.07 2.59
C ILE A 24 -0.49 15.84 2.71
N LEU A 25 -1.06 14.64 2.61
CA LEU A 25 -0.29 13.39 2.68
C LEU A 25 0.79 13.28 1.61
N LEU A 26 0.50 13.73 0.38
CA LEU A 26 1.50 13.77 -0.68
C LEU A 26 2.67 14.71 -0.39
N LYS A 27 2.42 15.81 0.33
CA LYS A 27 3.48 16.75 0.72
C LYS A 27 4.29 16.26 1.91
N GLU A 28 3.62 15.73 2.94
CA GLU A 28 4.25 15.37 4.21
C GLU A 28 4.93 14.00 4.16
N ARG A 29 4.34 13.03 3.43
CA ARG A 29 4.88 11.68 3.33
C ARG A 29 5.71 11.53 2.06
N THR A 30 6.97 11.90 2.15
CA THR A 30 7.95 11.56 1.12
C THR A 30 8.61 10.24 1.54
N SER A 31 8.48 9.20 0.72
CA SER A 31 9.26 7.98 0.95
C SER A 31 10.74 8.33 0.82
N ALA A 32 11.53 7.98 1.84
CA ALA A 32 12.97 8.21 1.82
C ALA A 32 13.66 7.40 0.68
N ILE A 33 13.02 6.30 0.27
CA ILE A 33 13.51 5.44 -0.82
C ILE A 33 12.40 5.14 -1.83
N ARG A 34 12.82 4.93 -3.07
CA ARG A 34 11.97 4.38 -4.12
C ARG A 34 12.01 2.86 -4.06
N ARG A 35 10.84 2.21 -3.92
CA ARG A 35 10.75 0.76 -3.86
C ARG A 35 10.86 0.15 -5.26
N GLY A 36 11.73 -0.84 -5.41
CA GLY A 36 11.95 -1.53 -6.69
C GLY A 36 10.70 -2.20 -7.27
N LEU A 37 9.71 -2.53 -6.44
CA LEU A 37 8.42 -3.05 -6.90
C LEU A 37 7.71 -2.10 -7.90
N LEU A 38 7.95 -0.77 -7.84
CA LEU A 38 7.35 0.19 -8.78
C LEU A 38 7.70 -0.13 -10.23
N ASP A 39 8.91 -0.65 -10.50
CA ASP A 39 9.37 -0.98 -11.85
C ASP A 39 8.68 -2.21 -12.46
N THR A 40 8.04 -3.04 -11.63
CA THR A 40 7.43 -4.31 -12.04
C THR A 40 5.92 -4.26 -12.19
N ILE A 41 5.28 -3.16 -11.77
CA ILE A 41 3.81 -3.03 -11.83
C ILE A 41 3.37 -2.76 -13.27
N ASP A 42 2.47 -3.59 -13.79
CA ASP A 42 1.74 -3.26 -15.02
C ASP A 42 0.70 -2.17 -14.73
N THR A 43 1.06 -0.93 -15.02
CA THR A 43 0.18 0.24 -14.82
C THR A 43 -1.03 0.28 -15.76
N ARG A 44 -1.12 -0.63 -16.75
CA ARG A 44 -2.28 -0.76 -17.64
C ARG A 44 -3.39 -1.62 -17.02
N ALA A 45 -3.05 -2.41 -15.99
CA ALA A 45 -4.04 -3.23 -15.29
C ALA A 45 -5.06 -2.33 -14.57
N ARG A 46 -6.34 -2.66 -14.73
CA ARG A 46 -7.44 -1.86 -14.17
C ARG A 46 -7.69 -2.09 -12.69
N LEU A 47 -7.34 -3.26 -12.18
CA LEU A 47 -7.48 -3.60 -10.77
C LEU A 47 -6.17 -4.19 -10.26
N ILE A 48 -5.50 -3.45 -9.39
CA ILE A 48 -4.17 -3.77 -8.87
C ILE A 48 -4.24 -3.91 -7.35
N ALA A 49 -3.77 -5.04 -6.83
CA ALA A 49 -3.67 -5.32 -5.40
C ALA A 49 -2.22 -5.28 -4.92
N ILE A 50 -1.90 -4.39 -4.00
CA ILE A 50 -0.61 -4.35 -3.31
C ILE A 50 -0.77 -5.02 -1.94
N LYS A 51 -0.29 -6.23 -1.85
CA LYS A 51 -0.37 -7.07 -0.66
C LYS A 51 0.94 -7.03 0.13
N GLY A 52 0.87 -7.07 1.45
CA GLY A 52 2.09 -7.10 2.28
C GLY A 52 1.78 -7.06 3.77
N SER A 53 2.78 -7.42 4.58
CA SER A 53 2.68 -7.43 6.03
C SER A 53 2.42 -6.02 6.59
N ARG A 54 1.94 -5.96 7.82
CA ARG A 54 1.81 -4.69 8.52
C ARG A 54 3.21 -4.08 8.73
N GLY A 55 3.36 -2.79 8.45
CA GLY A 55 4.63 -2.08 8.65
C GLY A 55 5.59 -2.04 7.46
N VAL A 56 5.37 -2.80 6.37
CA VAL A 56 6.26 -2.79 5.19
C VAL A 56 6.17 -1.54 4.31
N GLY A 57 5.29 -0.59 4.67
CA GLY A 57 5.19 0.69 3.96
C GLY A 57 4.16 0.74 2.83
N LYS A 58 3.09 -0.07 2.85
CA LYS A 58 2.05 -0.09 1.79
C LYS A 58 1.42 1.30 1.51
N THR A 59 1.11 2.05 2.55
CA THR A 59 0.58 3.43 2.42
C THR A 59 1.56 4.34 1.68
N ASN A 60 2.84 4.33 2.11
CA ASN A 60 3.89 5.12 1.46
C ASN A 60 4.12 4.66 0.02
N PHE A 61 3.98 3.36 -0.25
CA PHE A 61 4.07 2.81 -1.59
C PHE A 61 2.95 3.34 -2.51
N LEU A 62 1.68 3.37 -2.06
CA LEU A 62 0.58 3.96 -2.83
C LEU A 62 0.81 5.45 -3.12
N LEU A 63 1.32 6.19 -2.15
CA LEU A 63 1.64 7.61 -2.34
C LEU A 63 2.81 7.80 -3.31
N ALA A 64 3.83 6.93 -3.26
CA ALA A 64 4.94 6.93 -4.21
C ALA A 64 4.47 6.57 -5.63
N PHE A 65 3.63 5.54 -5.76
CA PHE A 65 2.98 5.17 -7.02
C PHE A 65 2.21 6.35 -7.63
N CYS A 66 1.43 7.06 -6.81
CA CYS A 66 0.75 8.26 -7.28
C CYS A 66 1.71 9.36 -7.72
N LYS A 67 2.77 9.62 -6.94
CA LYS A 67 3.77 10.64 -7.31
C LYS A 67 4.46 10.34 -8.63
N GLU A 68 4.75 9.07 -8.87
CA GLU A 68 5.50 8.65 -10.05
C GLU A 68 4.66 8.67 -11.33
N TYR A 69 3.42 8.17 -11.25
CA TYR A 69 2.59 7.97 -12.44
C TYR A 69 1.48 9.00 -12.61
N TYR A 70 1.04 9.66 -11.53
CA TYR A 70 -0.15 10.53 -11.53
C TYR A 70 0.06 11.85 -10.80
N MET A 71 1.30 12.33 -10.71
CA MET A 71 1.60 13.59 -10.03
C MET A 71 0.82 14.74 -10.66
N ASN A 72 0.07 15.48 -9.81
CA ASN A 72 -0.80 16.59 -10.22
C ASN A 72 -1.99 16.22 -11.14
N ASP A 73 -2.27 14.94 -11.35
CA ASP A 73 -3.46 14.53 -12.09
C ASP A 73 -4.72 14.68 -11.20
N PRO A 74 -5.64 15.61 -11.53
CA PRO A 74 -6.86 15.82 -10.75
C PRO A 74 -7.83 14.62 -10.82
N SER A 75 -7.64 13.72 -11.78
CA SER A 75 -8.44 12.51 -11.92
C SER A 75 -7.96 11.36 -11.00
N CYS A 76 -6.82 11.53 -10.32
CA CYS A 76 -6.31 10.59 -9.31
C CYS A 76 -6.71 11.01 -7.90
N LEU A 77 -7.07 10.04 -7.06
CA LEU A 77 -7.40 10.26 -5.66
C LEU A 77 -6.94 9.09 -4.79
N TYR A 78 -6.25 9.40 -3.70
CA TYR A 78 -5.98 8.46 -2.61
C TYR A 78 -6.99 8.62 -1.49
N VAL A 79 -7.49 7.50 -0.97
CA VAL A 79 -8.35 7.46 0.22
C VAL A 79 -8.00 6.28 1.12
N ASN A 80 -8.03 6.50 2.43
CA ASN A 80 -7.94 5.43 3.42
C ASN A 80 -9.35 4.94 3.75
N ILE A 81 -9.60 3.66 3.54
CA ILE A 81 -10.92 3.05 3.74
C ILE A 81 -11.32 2.98 5.22
N ASN A 82 -10.37 3.04 6.15
CA ASN A 82 -10.66 3.10 7.58
C ASN A 82 -11.20 4.49 8.03
N ASN A 83 -12.00 5.13 7.20
CA ASN A 83 -12.66 6.40 7.47
C ASN A 83 -14.16 6.15 7.66
N LEU A 84 -14.74 6.72 8.71
CA LEU A 84 -16.18 6.64 9.03
C LEU A 84 -17.09 7.01 7.85
N PHE A 85 -16.60 7.78 6.92
CA PHE A 85 -17.28 8.13 5.68
C PHE A 85 -17.78 6.90 4.91
N PHE A 86 -16.95 5.84 4.77
CA PHE A 86 -17.32 4.64 4.06
C PHE A 86 -18.37 3.80 4.78
N ALA A 87 -18.42 3.86 6.09
CA ALA A 87 -19.50 3.22 6.87
C ALA A 87 -20.88 3.83 6.58
N MET A 88 -20.92 5.12 6.21
CA MET A 88 -22.18 5.85 5.95
C MET A 88 -22.63 5.78 4.48
N GLU A 89 -21.70 5.81 3.53
CA GLU A 89 -22.02 5.95 2.10
C GLU A 89 -21.89 4.64 1.33
N GLY A 90 -21.00 3.75 1.76
CA GLY A 90 -20.60 2.56 1.03
C GLY A 90 -19.49 2.83 -0.01
N LEU A 91 -18.69 1.81 -0.27
CA LEU A 91 -17.56 1.91 -1.19
C LEU A 91 -18.03 2.10 -2.64
N PHE A 92 -19.00 1.29 -3.10
CA PHE A 92 -19.49 1.37 -4.48
C PHE A 92 -20.08 2.76 -4.81
N ASN A 93 -20.92 3.32 -3.92
CA ASN A 93 -21.50 4.64 -4.12
C ASN A 93 -20.44 5.75 -4.17
N PHE A 94 -19.38 5.61 -3.36
CA PHE A 94 -18.24 6.51 -3.41
C PHE A 94 -17.50 6.42 -4.75
N VAL A 95 -17.21 5.20 -5.22
CA VAL A 95 -16.54 4.94 -6.50
C VAL A 95 -17.37 5.49 -7.66
N GLU A 96 -18.68 5.24 -7.68
CA GLU A 96 -19.58 5.76 -8.71
C GLU A 96 -19.55 7.30 -8.77
N ARG A 97 -19.60 7.94 -7.61
CA ARG A 97 -19.53 9.41 -7.54
C ARG A 97 -18.18 9.93 -8.00
N PHE A 98 -17.08 9.31 -7.55
CA PHE A 98 -15.74 9.68 -7.99
C PHE A 98 -15.61 9.61 -9.52
N TYR A 99 -16.09 8.51 -10.11
CA TYR A 99 -16.10 8.33 -11.56
C TYR A 99 -16.95 9.38 -12.29
N LYS A 100 -18.18 9.66 -11.82
CA LYS A 100 -19.06 10.71 -12.38
C LYS A 100 -18.48 12.12 -12.30
N LEU A 101 -17.57 12.36 -11.36
CA LEU A 101 -16.82 13.64 -11.24
C LEU A 101 -15.53 13.68 -12.08
N GLY A 102 -15.34 12.72 -13.00
CA GLY A 102 -14.19 12.66 -13.89
C GLY A 102 -12.98 11.94 -13.30
N GLY A 103 -13.15 11.20 -12.18
CA GLY A 103 -12.09 10.39 -11.58
C GLY A 103 -11.74 9.21 -12.49
N LYS A 104 -10.45 8.93 -12.65
CA LYS A 104 -9.92 7.82 -13.47
C LYS A 104 -9.06 6.85 -12.68
N VAL A 105 -8.38 7.30 -11.64
CA VAL A 105 -7.47 6.48 -10.84
C VAL A 105 -7.80 6.62 -9.36
N LEU A 106 -8.17 5.51 -8.72
CA LEU A 106 -8.54 5.49 -7.31
C LEU A 106 -7.58 4.60 -6.52
N LEU A 107 -6.91 5.18 -5.55
CA LEU A 107 -5.98 4.50 -4.66
C LEU A 107 -6.67 4.24 -3.31
N LEU A 108 -6.96 2.97 -3.00
CA LEU A 108 -7.71 2.55 -1.80
C LEU A 108 -6.76 1.91 -0.79
N ASP A 109 -6.50 2.59 0.32
CA ASP A 109 -5.63 2.06 1.36
C ASP A 109 -6.41 1.31 2.44
N GLN A 110 -5.88 0.16 2.89
CA GLN A 110 -6.43 -0.72 3.92
C GLN A 110 -7.82 -1.30 3.57
N ILE A 111 -8.04 -1.74 2.33
CA ILE A 111 -9.34 -2.21 1.83
C ILE A 111 -9.98 -3.28 2.72
N HIS A 112 -9.17 -4.14 3.35
CA HIS A 112 -9.61 -5.22 4.23
C HIS A 112 -10.40 -4.78 5.46
N LYS A 113 -10.41 -3.50 5.76
CA LYS A 113 -11.20 -2.94 6.89
C LYS A 113 -12.64 -2.59 6.52
N TYR A 114 -13.00 -2.71 5.25
CA TYR A 114 -14.36 -2.47 4.80
C TYR A 114 -15.06 -3.81 4.52
N PRO A 115 -16.27 -4.04 5.08
CA PRO A 115 -17.02 -5.26 4.81
C PRO A 115 -17.47 -5.33 3.35
N ASN A 116 -17.52 -6.54 2.77
CA ASN A 116 -17.94 -6.79 1.38
C ASN A 116 -17.14 -6.01 0.31
N TRP A 117 -15.93 -5.56 0.65
CA TRP A 117 -15.05 -4.79 -0.24
C TRP A 117 -14.81 -5.48 -1.59
N ASP A 118 -14.68 -6.79 -1.57
CA ASP A 118 -14.40 -7.63 -2.73
C ASP A 118 -15.55 -7.64 -3.74
N LYS A 119 -16.79 -7.77 -3.25
CA LYS A 119 -18.00 -7.67 -4.08
C LYS A 119 -18.15 -6.27 -4.65
N GLU A 120 -18.01 -5.23 -3.84
CA GLU A 120 -18.16 -3.84 -4.30
C GLU A 120 -17.06 -3.43 -5.27
N LEU A 121 -15.83 -3.95 -5.13
CA LEU A 121 -14.77 -3.76 -6.13
C LEU A 121 -15.10 -4.47 -7.45
N ARG A 122 -15.69 -5.67 -7.40
CA ARG A 122 -16.17 -6.37 -8.60
C ARG A 122 -17.25 -5.58 -9.31
N ASP A 123 -18.25 -5.12 -8.57
CA ASP A 123 -19.35 -4.33 -9.12
C ASP A 123 -18.80 -3.03 -9.77
N ALA A 124 -17.82 -2.37 -9.14
CA ALA A 124 -17.17 -1.19 -9.69
C ALA A 124 -16.35 -1.49 -10.96
N TYR A 125 -15.59 -2.59 -10.96
CA TYR A 125 -14.81 -3.04 -12.11
C TYR A 125 -15.70 -3.31 -13.33
N ASP A 126 -16.84 -3.96 -13.14
CA ASP A 126 -17.76 -4.27 -14.23
C ASP A 126 -18.50 -3.02 -14.72
N ARG A 127 -18.82 -2.09 -13.81
CA ARG A 127 -19.61 -0.90 -14.13
C ARG A 127 -18.83 0.23 -14.77
N PHE A 128 -17.54 0.41 -14.42
CA PHE A 128 -16.71 1.54 -14.83
C PHE A 128 -15.46 1.08 -15.59
N PRO A 129 -15.57 0.83 -16.92
CA PRO A 129 -14.51 0.20 -17.71
C PRO A 129 -13.21 1.04 -17.79
N ASP A 130 -13.31 2.37 -17.67
CA ASP A 130 -12.16 3.28 -17.77
C ASP A 130 -11.56 3.63 -16.39
N LEU A 131 -12.08 3.04 -15.31
CA LEU A 131 -11.58 3.30 -13.97
C LEU A 131 -10.48 2.30 -13.61
N GLN A 132 -9.35 2.82 -13.18
CA GLN A 132 -8.30 2.04 -12.54
C GLN A 132 -8.43 2.14 -11.02
N ILE A 133 -8.34 1.00 -10.34
CA ILE A 133 -8.33 0.92 -8.88
C ILE A 133 -7.06 0.22 -8.43
N VAL A 134 -6.27 0.88 -7.60
CA VAL A 134 -5.10 0.29 -6.93
C VAL A 134 -5.39 0.23 -5.44
N PHE A 135 -5.32 -0.93 -4.83
CA PHE A 135 -5.66 -1.06 -3.42
C PHE A 135 -4.60 -1.80 -2.60
N THR A 136 -4.49 -1.45 -1.31
CA THR A 136 -3.64 -2.19 -0.40
C THR A 136 -4.43 -3.19 0.43
N ALA A 137 -3.80 -4.34 0.67
CA ALA A 137 -4.35 -5.42 1.45
C ALA A 137 -3.34 -6.00 2.45
N SER A 138 -3.84 -6.64 3.51
CA SER A 138 -3.00 -7.43 4.41
C SER A 138 -2.44 -8.66 3.70
N SER A 139 -1.25 -9.12 4.12
CA SER A 139 -0.64 -10.35 3.61
C SER A 139 -1.51 -11.59 3.81
N ILE A 140 -2.37 -11.58 4.82
CA ILE A 140 -3.23 -12.71 5.20
C ILE A 140 -4.40 -12.89 4.20
N LEU A 141 -4.81 -11.85 3.49
CA LEU A 141 -5.94 -11.93 2.56
C LEU A 141 -5.67 -12.89 1.40
N ARG A 142 -6.60 -13.81 1.16
CA ARG A 142 -6.57 -14.76 0.04
C ARG A 142 -7.21 -14.17 -1.21
N ILE A 143 -6.58 -13.15 -1.79
CA ILE A 143 -7.14 -12.41 -2.94
C ILE A 143 -7.22 -13.28 -4.19
N LYS A 144 -6.20 -14.11 -4.47
CA LYS A 144 -6.17 -14.99 -5.67
C LYS A 144 -7.33 -15.98 -5.73
N SER A 145 -7.77 -16.49 -4.58
CA SER A 145 -8.89 -17.43 -4.48
C SER A 145 -10.21 -16.75 -4.15
N ASN A 146 -10.27 -15.43 -4.16
CA ASN A 146 -11.49 -14.69 -3.91
C ASN A 146 -12.45 -14.84 -5.10
N LYS A 147 -13.68 -15.26 -4.82
CA LYS A 147 -14.67 -15.58 -5.86
C LYS A 147 -15.08 -14.39 -6.74
N TYR A 148 -14.98 -13.16 -6.23
CA TYR A 148 -15.34 -11.95 -6.97
C TYR A 148 -14.18 -11.39 -7.78
N LEU A 149 -12.93 -11.54 -7.29
CA LEU A 149 -11.75 -10.90 -7.87
C LEU A 149 -10.90 -11.83 -8.74
N HIS A 150 -11.22 -13.13 -8.74
CA HIS A 150 -10.48 -14.11 -9.54
C HIS A 150 -10.50 -13.72 -11.04
N GLY A 151 -9.32 -13.71 -11.65
CA GLY A 151 -9.13 -13.43 -13.08
C GLY A 151 -9.17 -11.95 -13.48
N ILE A 152 -9.45 -11.02 -12.56
CA ILE A 152 -9.51 -9.58 -12.88
C ILE A 152 -8.50 -8.73 -12.10
N VAL A 153 -7.85 -9.29 -11.08
CA VAL A 153 -6.91 -8.56 -10.22
C VAL A 153 -5.47 -8.96 -10.52
N GLU A 154 -4.64 -7.97 -10.81
CA GLU A 154 -3.18 -8.11 -10.81
C GLU A 154 -2.67 -7.91 -9.39
N MET A 155 -1.89 -8.88 -8.90
CA MET A 155 -1.48 -8.91 -7.50
C MET A 155 0.03 -8.87 -7.33
N TYR A 156 0.49 -7.90 -6.56
CA TYR A 156 1.89 -7.70 -6.23
C TYR A 156 2.12 -7.80 -4.71
N ASN A 157 3.23 -8.43 -4.34
CA ASN A 157 3.64 -8.52 -2.94
C ASN A 157 4.68 -7.46 -2.61
N LEU A 158 4.34 -6.53 -1.73
CA LEU A 158 5.29 -5.60 -1.14
C LEU A 158 5.91 -6.25 0.11
N SER A 159 7.14 -6.68 -0.02
CA SER A 159 7.96 -7.18 1.08
C SER A 159 8.50 -6.04 1.94
N GLY A 160 9.20 -6.33 3.02
CA GLY A 160 10.05 -5.37 3.70
C GLY A 160 11.16 -4.86 2.78
N LEU A 161 12.06 -4.04 3.32
CA LEU A 161 13.21 -3.56 2.57
C LEU A 161 14.14 -4.72 2.20
N SER A 162 14.60 -4.75 0.95
CA SER A 162 15.77 -5.53 0.59
C SER A 162 17.02 -4.91 1.22
N PHE A 163 18.12 -5.66 1.31
CA PHE A 163 19.38 -5.12 1.82
C PHE A 163 19.87 -3.93 0.98
N ARG A 164 19.68 -3.96 -0.32
CA ARG A 164 19.99 -2.85 -1.21
C ARG A 164 19.16 -1.60 -0.86
N GLU A 165 17.84 -1.73 -0.72
CA GLU A 165 16.95 -0.62 -0.33
C GLU A 165 17.28 -0.09 1.08
N PHE A 166 17.69 -0.98 1.98
CA PHE A 166 18.17 -0.59 3.31
C PHE A 166 19.47 0.22 3.24
N LEU A 167 20.44 -0.20 2.42
CA LEU A 167 21.66 0.56 2.20
C LEU A 167 21.39 1.95 1.60
N GLU A 168 20.47 2.03 0.63
CA GLU A 168 20.03 3.32 0.07
C GLU A 168 19.43 4.23 1.14
N LEU A 169 18.64 3.65 2.05
CA LEU A 169 18.03 4.38 3.17
C LEU A 169 19.06 4.92 4.17
N GLU A 170 20.07 4.10 4.50
CA GLU A 170 21.12 4.45 5.47
C GLU A 170 22.13 5.45 4.92
N THR A 171 22.50 5.29 3.66
CA THR A 171 23.64 6.01 3.08
C THR A 171 23.24 7.14 2.14
N GLY A 172 22.00 7.14 1.65
CA GLY A 172 21.53 8.05 0.60
C GLY A 172 22.05 7.73 -0.80
N TYR A 173 22.96 6.75 -0.95
CA TYR A 173 23.45 6.31 -2.26
C TYR A 173 22.43 5.39 -2.92
N LYS A 174 22.23 5.56 -4.24
CA LYS A 174 21.42 4.65 -5.05
C LYS A 174 22.27 3.54 -5.62
N PHE A 175 21.76 2.31 -5.51
CA PHE A 175 22.44 1.12 -6.05
C PHE A 175 21.57 0.52 -7.17
N PRO A 176 22.15 0.28 -8.36
CA PRO A 176 21.44 -0.38 -9.46
C PRO A 176 20.95 -1.78 -9.07
N VAL A 177 19.97 -2.26 -9.81
CA VAL A 177 19.57 -3.66 -9.79
C VAL A 177 20.27 -4.34 -10.96
N TYR A 178 21.07 -5.35 -10.66
CA TYR A 178 21.78 -6.13 -11.66
C TYR A 178 21.04 -7.44 -11.92
N SER A 179 21.01 -7.89 -13.18
CA SER A 179 20.58 -9.23 -13.54
C SER A 179 21.60 -10.27 -13.09
N PHE A 180 21.21 -11.52 -13.10
CA PHE A 180 22.15 -12.61 -12.79
C PHE A 180 23.31 -12.67 -13.78
N GLU A 181 23.03 -12.46 -15.07
CA GLU A 181 24.01 -12.43 -16.15
C GLU A 181 25.02 -11.29 -15.93
N GLU A 182 24.56 -10.08 -15.65
CA GLU A 182 25.45 -8.93 -15.37
C GLU A 182 26.35 -9.20 -14.17
N ILE A 183 25.82 -9.83 -13.11
CA ILE A 183 26.62 -10.17 -11.92
C ILE A 183 27.71 -11.19 -12.27
N VAL A 184 27.40 -12.19 -13.10
CA VAL A 184 28.38 -13.22 -13.49
C VAL A 184 29.46 -12.66 -14.40
N GLU A 185 29.08 -11.79 -15.34
CA GLU A 185 30.01 -11.25 -16.37
C GLU A 185 30.87 -10.10 -15.84
N SER A 186 30.35 -9.26 -14.94
CA SER A 186 31.00 -8.01 -14.51
C SER A 186 31.07 -7.87 -12.98
N HIS A 187 31.16 -8.98 -12.23
CA HIS A 187 31.10 -8.92 -10.75
C HIS A 187 32.22 -8.06 -10.12
N GLU A 188 33.43 -8.08 -10.68
CA GLU A 188 34.55 -7.29 -10.16
C GLU A 188 34.29 -5.79 -10.27
N GLU A 189 33.83 -5.33 -11.44
CA GLU A 189 33.51 -3.92 -11.69
C GLU A 189 32.33 -3.46 -10.81
N ILE A 190 31.31 -4.32 -10.66
CA ILE A 190 30.15 -4.05 -9.78
C ILE A 190 30.58 -3.94 -8.33
N VAL A 191 31.46 -4.83 -7.87
CA VAL A 191 31.96 -4.80 -6.49
C VAL A 191 32.77 -3.54 -6.23
N ASP A 192 33.66 -3.16 -7.15
CA ASP A 192 34.49 -1.96 -7.03
C ASP A 192 33.63 -0.70 -6.98
N ASP A 193 32.62 -0.55 -7.88
CA ASP A 193 31.68 0.59 -7.86
C ASP A 193 30.89 0.68 -6.54
N ILE A 194 30.50 -0.45 -5.95
CA ILE A 194 29.82 -0.48 -4.67
C ILE A 194 30.76 -0.12 -3.53
N LEU A 195 31.99 -0.66 -3.52
CA LEU A 195 32.97 -0.46 -2.46
C LEU A 195 33.54 0.96 -2.42
N GLU A 196 33.56 1.66 -3.57
CA GLU A 196 33.87 3.10 -3.62
C GLU A 196 32.84 3.93 -2.83
N LYS A 197 31.58 3.52 -2.80
CA LYS A 197 30.48 4.25 -2.16
C LYS A 197 30.26 3.82 -0.71
N VAL A 198 30.34 2.52 -0.44
CA VAL A 198 29.99 1.96 0.86
C VAL A 198 30.66 0.61 1.09
N ARG A 199 30.84 0.25 2.35
CA ARG A 199 31.21 -1.12 2.77
C ARG A 199 29.95 -1.86 3.22
N PRO A 200 29.26 -2.62 2.37
CA PRO A 200 27.93 -3.18 2.66
C PRO A 200 27.92 -4.06 3.91
N LEU A 201 28.93 -4.89 4.11
CA LEU A 201 28.99 -5.81 5.25
C LEU A 201 29.01 -5.11 6.61
N ALA A 202 29.47 -3.85 6.69
CA ALA A 202 29.40 -3.07 7.91
C ALA A 202 27.95 -2.78 8.36
N PHE A 203 27.00 -2.75 7.43
CA PHE A 203 25.59 -2.51 7.67
C PHE A 203 24.76 -3.79 7.82
N PHE A 204 25.31 -4.94 7.44
CA PHE A 204 24.54 -6.18 7.32
C PHE A 204 23.94 -6.65 8.66
N ASN A 205 24.69 -6.53 9.76
CA ASN A 205 24.18 -6.88 11.09
C ASN A 205 23.01 -5.99 11.52
N ASN A 206 23.04 -4.71 11.18
CA ASN A 206 21.94 -3.77 11.47
C ASN A 206 20.71 -4.10 10.60
N TYR A 207 20.94 -4.45 9.33
CA TYR A 207 19.86 -4.93 8.45
C TYR A 207 19.18 -6.16 9.01
N LEU A 208 19.93 -7.17 9.44
CA LEU A 208 19.36 -8.39 10.02
C LEU A 208 18.52 -8.13 11.27
N LYS A 209 18.90 -7.15 12.07
CA LYS A 209 18.21 -6.81 13.33
C LYS A 209 16.98 -5.91 13.09
N TYR A 210 17.10 -4.92 12.22
CA TYR A 210 16.16 -3.80 12.14
C TYR A 210 15.69 -3.50 10.71
N GLY A 211 16.48 -3.82 9.70
CA GLY A 211 16.39 -3.26 8.35
C GLY A 211 15.19 -3.71 7.52
N TYR A 212 14.47 -4.75 7.94
CA TYR A 212 13.33 -5.24 7.16
C TYR A 212 12.15 -4.27 7.12
N TYR A 213 11.90 -3.52 8.22
CA TYR A 213 10.79 -2.59 8.30
C TYR A 213 11.24 -1.13 8.15
N PRO A 214 10.68 -0.37 7.16
CA PRO A 214 11.10 1.02 6.91
C PRO A 214 11.00 1.97 8.10
N ILE A 215 10.14 1.64 9.07
CA ILE A 215 9.86 2.49 10.24
C ILE A 215 10.99 2.50 11.27
N TYR A 216 12.00 1.64 11.14
CA TYR A 216 13.05 1.56 12.14
C TYR A 216 13.81 2.90 12.33
N LEU A 217 13.81 3.78 11.32
CA LEU A 217 14.38 5.12 11.43
C LEU A 217 13.51 6.11 12.24
N GLU A 218 12.22 5.85 12.32
CA GLU A 218 11.24 6.79 12.92
C GLU A 218 11.00 6.48 14.40
N GLU A 219 11.16 5.21 14.82
CA GLU A 219 10.81 4.75 16.17
C GLU A 219 12.06 4.42 17.00
N LYS A 220 12.11 4.99 18.22
CA LYS A 220 13.20 4.74 19.18
C LYS A 220 13.25 3.30 19.69
N SER A 221 12.13 2.57 19.64
CA SER A 221 12.05 1.17 20.06
C SER A 221 11.49 0.30 18.94
N HIS A 222 12.38 -0.34 18.19
CA HIS A 222 12.01 -1.29 17.14
C HIS A 222 11.24 -2.50 17.68
N ILE A 223 11.61 -2.99 18.86
CA ILE A 223 10.97 -4.15 19.50
C ILE A 223 9.51 -3.82 19.84
N ASP A 224 9.23 -2.68 20.45
CA ASP A 224 7.87 -2.28 20.80
C ASP A 224 6.99 -2.13 19.55
N TYR A 225 7.57 -1.60 18.48
CA TYR A 225 6.87 -1.52 17.20
C TYR A 225 6.53 -2.90 16.63
N LEU A 226 7.47 -3.85 16.65
CA LEU A 226 7.22 -5.21 16.20
C LEU A 226 6.16 -5.90 17.06
N LEU A 227 6.26 -5.82 18.37
CA LEU A 227 5.26 -6.37 19.30
C LEU A 227 3.88 -5.76 19.07
N LYS A 228 3.79 -4.46 18.89
CA LYS A 228 2.54 -3.77 18.54
C LYS A 228 1.95 -4.31 17.24
N ASN A 229 2.76 -4.49 16.19
CA ASN A 229 2.28 -5.02 14.91
C ASN A 229 1.86 -6.49 15.00
N ILE A 230 2.58 -7.31 15.76
CA ILE A 230 2.21 -8.71 16.04
C ILE A 230 0.86 -8.74 16.76
N ASN A 231 0.70 -7.97 17.84
CA ASN A 231 -0.54 -7.90 18.58
C ASN A 231 -1.72 -7.43 17.71
N LEU A 232 -1.54 -6.38 16.93
CA LEU A 232 -2.57 -5.91 15.99
C LEU A 232 -2.93 -6.96 14.93
N THR A 233 -1.95 -7.73 14.45
CA THR A 233 -2.20 -8.81 13.49
C THR A 233 -2.98 -9.95 14.14
N LEU A 234 -2.60 -10.36 15.35
CA LEU A 234 -3.29 -11.42 16.11
C LEU A 234 -4.70 -11.01 16.54
N GLU A 235 -4.87 -9.78 16.98
CA GLU A 235 -6.14 -9.31 17.55
C GLU A 235 -7.17 -8.86 16.50
N PHE A 236 -6.71 -8.37 15.36
CA PHE A 236 -7.59 -7.81 14.34
C PHE A 236 -7.50 -8.51 12.99
N ASP A 237 -6.28 -8.63 12.40
CA ASP A 237 -6.16 -9.09 11.02
C ASP A 237 -6.52 -10.57 10.87
N ILE A 238 -6.06 -11.44 11.79
CA ILE A 238 -6.34 -12.89 11.75
C ILE A 238 -7.79 -13.22 12.08
N PRO A 239 -8.38 -12.73 13.19
CA PRO A 239 -9.77 -13.02 13.52
C PRO A 239 -10.74 -12.52 12.46
N TYR A 240 -10.54 -11.29 11.98
CA TYR A 240 -11.40 -10.69 10.96
C TYR A 240 -11.41 -11.50 9.66
N ASN A 241 -10.24 -11.91 9.16
CA ASN A 241 -10.12 -12.61 7.88
C ASN A 241 -10.52 -14.09 7.94
N ASN A 242 -10.39 -14.73 9.11
CA ASN A 242 -10.70 -16.16 9.28
C ASN A 242 -11.99 -16.40 10.09
N GLN A 243 -12.74 -15.35 10.41
CA GLN A 243 -13.97 -15.42 11.22
C GLN A 243 -13.74 -16.14 12.56
N ILE A 244 -12.57 -15.92 13.17
CA ILE A 244 -12.23 -16.53 14.46
C ILE A 244 -12.92 -15.75 15.57
N GLU A 245 -13.67 -16.46 16.41
CA GLU A 245 -14.33 -15.86 17.56
C GLU A 245 -13.31 -15.31 18.58
N LEU A 246 -13.61 -14.16 19.16
CA LEU A 246 -12.74 -13.47 20.12
C LEU A 246 -12.30 -14.33 21.32
N LYS A 247 -13.11 -15.32 21.69
CA LYS A 247 -12.77 -16.29 22.76
C LYS A 247 -11.48 -17.09 22.53
N TYR A 248 -11.04 -17.22 21.25
CA TYR A 248 -9.81 -17.92 20.90
C TYR A 248 -8.55 -17.03 20.86
N LEU A 249 -8.71 -15.72 21.03
CA LEU A 249 -7.59 -14.76 21.01
C LEU A 249 -6.50 -15.08 22.03
N THR A 250 -6.87 -15.46 23.24
CA THR A 250 -5.91 -15.82 24.30
C THR A 250 -5.05 -17.02 23.87
N LYS A 251 -5.66 -18.03 23.23
CA LYS A 251 -4.93 -19.19 22.73
C LYS A 251 -4.02 -18.83 21.56
N LEU A 252 -4.44 -17.93 20.66
CA LEU A 252 -3.61 -17.44 19.57
C LEU A 252 -2.37 -16.67 20.05
N LYS A 253 -2.45 -16.00 21.18
CA LYS A 253 -1.33 -15.29 21.79
C LYS A 253 -0.34 -16.18 22.52
N GLN A 254 -0.74 -17.41 22.83
CA GLN A 254 0.10 -18.41 23.53
C GLN A 254 0.90 -19.30 22.55
N LEU A 255 0.58 -19.26 21.25
CA LEU A 255 1.32 -19.92 20.18
C LEU A 255 2.53 -19.10 19.74
#